data_1b3c0c6a5c865e892de7f96128af6d6f
#
_entry.id   1b3c0c6a5c865e892de7f96128af6d6f
#
_cell.length_a   1.000
_cell.length_b   1.000
_cell.length_c   1.000
_cell.angle_alpha   90.00
_cell.angle_beta   90.00
_cell.angle_gamma   90.00
#
_symmetry.space_group_name_H-M   'P 1'
#
loop_
_entity.id
_entity.type
_entity.pdbx_description
1 polymer ?
#
loop_
_entity_poly.entity_id
_entity_poly.type
_entity_poly.pdbx_seq_one_letter_code
_entity_poly.pdbx_strand_id
1 'polypeptide(L)'
;SVGWMEVHSENYFGAGGQPLHYLEAIRAHYPISLHGVGMSLGSADDIDRLHMQRLKQLIERIEPAVVSDHLCWGAIGELHLNDLLPLPCTEEALAVVCAHVEEVQDFLGRQILVENVSSYLQFSDSCMAEWDFVAGVAERTGCGLVLDVNNIYVSAINHGFDPLRYLRAIPPSAVQEIHLAGFDQGEFCLIDTHGK
;
A
#
# COMPACT_ATOMS: atom_id res chain seq x y z
N SER A 1 -1.45 26.20 -3.29
CA SER A 1 -0.73 25.88 -2.05
C SER A 1 -0.74 24.36 -1.89
N VAL A 2 0.37 23.80 -1.46
CA VAL A 2 0.49 22.37 -1.11
C VAL A 2 -0.04 22.21 0.31
N GLY A 3 -0.89 21.23 0.56
CA GLY A 3 -1.49 21.00 1.87
C GLY A 3 -0.69 20.03 2.75
N TRP A 4 0.00 19.06 2.15
CA TRP A 4 0.80 18.01 2.78
C TRP A 4 1.76 17.41 1.77
N MET A 5 2.68 16.56 2.20
CA MET A 5 3.63 15.87 1.32
C MET A 5 3.73 14.40 1.71
N GLU A 6 3.87 13.56 0.70
CA GLU A 6 4.13 12.15 0.86
C GLU A 6 5.57 11.81 0.46
N VAL A 7 6.14 10.82 1.14
CA VAL A 7 7.47 10.31 0.85
C VAL A 7 7.52 8.79 1.02
N HIS A 8 8.38 8.13 0.25
CA HIS A 8 8.67 6.71 0.46
C HIS A 8 9.45 6.50 1.76
N SER A 9 8.88 5.72 2.67
CA SER A 9 9.41 5.46 4.01
C SER A 9 10.84 4.92 3.98
N GLU A 10 11.09 3.96 3.09
CA GLU A 10 12.35 3.21 2.99
C GLU A 10 13.54 4.11 2.64
N ASN A 11 13.30 5.21 1.94
CA ASN A 11 14.34 6.19 1.62
C ASN A 11 14.91 6.91 2.86
N TYR A 12 14.24 6.77 4.00
CA TYR A 12 14.55 7.47 5.24
C TYR A 12 14.91 6.53 6.41
N PHE A 13 15.09 5.24 6.15
CA PHE A 13 15.49 4.26 7.18
C PHE A 13 16.95 4.34 7.63
N GLY A 14 17.72 5.27 7.07
CA GLY A 14 19.09 5.54 7.51
C GLY A 14 19.17 6.20 8.88
N ALA A 15 20.32 6.05 9.56
CA ALA A 15 20.55 6.64 10.88
C ALA A 15 20.64 8.17 10.88
N GLY A 16 20.73 8.83 9.71
CA GLY A 16 20.86 10.26 9.54
C GLY A 16 21.23 10.64 8.09
N GLY A 17 21.78 11.84 7.93
CA GLY A 17 22.23 12.35 6.64
C GLY A 17 21.26 13.35 6.00
N GLN A 18 21.61 13.79 4.79
CA GLN A 18 20.85 14.82 4.08
C GLN A 18 19.37 14.49 3.87
N PRO A 19 18.98 13.26 3.50
CA PRO A 19 17.55 12.95 3.29
C PRO A 19 16.71 13.25 4.53
N LEU A 20 17.11 12.74 5.70
CA LEU A 20 16.39 12.98 6.94
C LEU A 20 16.38 14.43 7.35
N HIS A 21 17.51 15.15 7.18
CA HIS A 21 17.59 16.58 7.46
C HIS A 21 16.56 17.39 6.63
N TYR A 22 16.43 17.07 5.34
CA TYR A 22 15.44 17.75 4.50
C TYR A 22 13.99 17.34 4.85
N LEU A 23 13.76 16.09 5.16
CA LEU A 23 12.44 15.63 5.58
C LEU A 23 11.98 16.33 6.87
N GLU A 24 12.86 16.47 7.86
CA GLU A 24 12.59 17.21 9.09
C GLU A 24 12.29 18.70 8.82
N ALA A 25 13.06 19.32 7.92
CA ALA A 25 12.81 20.71 7.51
C ALA A 25 11.45 20.88 6.81
N ILE A 26 11.05 19.93 5.97
CA ILE A 26 9.74 19.93 5.32
C ILE A 26 8.64 19.69 6.37
N ARG A 27 8.84 18.72 7.27
CA ARG A 27 7.87 18.37 8.33
C ARG A 27 7.56 19.56 9.23
N ALA A 28 8.51 20.48 9.43
CA ALA A 28 8.29 21.69 10.22
C ALA A 28 7.21 22.63 9.62
N HIS A 29 6.88 22.46 8.34
CA HIS A 29 5.96 23.32 7.61
C HIS A 29 4.75 22.59 7.02
N TYR A 30 4.85 21.27 6.79
CA TYR A 30 3.82 20.45 6.15
C TYR A 30 3.60 19.15 6.92
N PRO A 31 2.34 18.68 7.05
CA PRO A 31 2.08 17.30 7.43
C PRO A 31 2.75 16.35 6.45
N ILE A 32 3.24 15.21 6.95
CA ILE A 32 3.89 14.17 6.14
C ILE A 32 3.02 12.92 6.14
N SER A 33 2.84 12.32 4.97
CA SER A 33 2.44 10.94 4.77
C SER A 33 3.70 10.09 4.54
N LEU A 34 3.85 9.01 5.29
CA LEU A 34 4.89 8.00 5.08
C LEU A 34 4.27 6.83 4.33
N HIS A 35 4.71 6.62 3.10
CA HIS A 35 4.20 5.58 2.23
C HIS A 35 5.26 4.50 2.02
N GLY A 36 4.96 3.27 2.42
CA GLY A 36 5.86 2.12 2.35
C GLY A 36 5.64 1.29 1.09
N VAL A 37 6.71 0.62 0.66
CA VAL A 37 6.68 -0.34 -0.47
C VAL A 37 7.26 -1.71 -0.08
N GLY A 38 7.73 -1.85 1.15
CA GLY A 38 8.54 -3.00 1.57
C GLY A 38 7.94 -3.87 2.66
N MET A 39 6.76 -3.58 3.18
CA MET A 39 6.13 -4.37 4.25
C MET A 39 5.71 -5.76 3.76
N SER A 40 5.34 -5.88 2.47
CA SER A 40 4.90 -7.15 1.87
C SER A 40 3.74 -7.79 2.64
N LEU A 41 2.69 -7.02 2.92
CA LEU A 41 1.54 -7.41 3.77
C LEU A 41 0.85 -8.70 3.33
N GLY A 42 0.97 -9.07 2.05
CA GLY A 42 0.40 -10.29 1.48
C GLY A 42 1.36 -11.46 1.38
N SER A 43 2.57 -11.38 1.93
CA SER A 43 3.50 -12.51 1.97
C SER A 43 2.91 -13.67 2.78
N ALA A 44 3.31 -14.90 2.42
CA ALA A 44 3.02 -16.07 3.27
C ALA A 44 3.96 -16.19 4.48
N ASP A 45 5.05 -15.42 4.49
CA ASP A 45 6.01 -15.37 5.59
C ASP A 45 5.59 -14.31 6.61
N ASP A 46 6.11 -14.42 7.83
CA ASP A 46 5.94 -13.39 8.88
C ASP A 46 6.48 -12.03 8.41
N ILE A 47 5.89 -10.96 8.92
CA ILE A 47 6.34 -9.59 8.65
C ILE A 47 7.77 -9.37 9.15
N ASP A 48 8.60 -8.73 8.32
CA ASP A 48 9.99 -8.39 8.70
C ASP A 48 10.03 -7.43 9.90
N ARG A 49 10.42 -7.97 11.05
CA ARG A 49 10.53 -7.20 12.30
C ARG A 49 11.55 -6.07 12.23
N LEU A 50 12.62 -6.24 11.45
CA LEU A 50 13.62 -5.19 11.29
C LEU A 50 13.04 -4.02 10.47
N HIS A 51 12.26 -4.33 9.44
CA HIS A 51 11.53 -3.32 8.66
C HIS A 51 10.56 -2.54 9.57
N MET A 52 9.72 -3.25 10.32
CA MET A 52 8.79 -2.61 11.27
C MET A 52 9.51 -1.73 12.31
N GLN A 53 10.65 -2.16 12.84
CA GLN A 53 11.44 -1.37 13.78
C GLN A 53 11.97 -0.07 13.15
N ARG A 54 12.47 -0.14 11.92
CA ARG A 54 12.95 1.03 11.17
C ARG A 54 11.81 2.01 10.88
N LEU A 55 10.65 1.49 10.46
CA LEU A 55 9.47 2.31 10.24
C LEU A 55 9.01 2.98 11.55
N LYS A 56 8.98 2.24 12.66
CA LYS A 56 8.61 2.79 13.97
C LYS A 56 9.55 3.93 14.40
N GLN A 57 10.87 3.75 14.23
CA GLN A 57 11.84 4.80 14.53
C GLN A 57 11.62 6.05 13.65
N LEU A 58 11.30 5.86 12.37
CA LEU A 58 10.98 6.96 11.47
C LEU A 58 9.69 7.67 11.90
N ILE A 59 8.64 6.90 12.27
CA ILE A 59 7.38 7.44 12.77
C ILE A 59 7.60 8.29 14.04
N GLU A 60 8.37 7.78 14.99
CA GLU A 60 8.68 8.50 16.24
C GLU A 60 9.46 9.80 15.98
N ARG A 61 10.28 9.84 14.94
CA ARG A 61 11.09 11.00 14.57
C ARG A 61 10.31 12.05 13.78
N ILE A 62 9.48 11.61 12.84
CA ILE A 62 8.79 12.51 11.89
C ILE A 62 7.38 12.87 12.38
N GLU A 63 6.77 12.03 13.23
CA GLU A 63 5.39 12.18 13.68
C GLU A 63 4.43 12.40 12.49
N PRO A 64 4.37 11.45 11.53
CA PRO A 64 3.59 11.61 10.31
C PRO A 64 2.09 11.65 10.60
N ALA A 65 1.34 12.35 9.76
CA ALA A 65 -0.11 12.35 9.79
C ALA A 65 -0.67 10.99 9.37
N VAL A 66 -0.08 10.39 8.33
CA VAL A 66 -0.50 9.12 7.73
C VAL A 66 0.70 8.18 7.62
N VAL A 67 0.45 6.90 7.74
CA VAL A 67 1.38 5.80 7.42
C VAL A 67 0.62 4.80 6.56
N SER A 68 1.16 4.42 5.42
CA SER A 68 0.54 3.49 4.48
C SER A 68 1.54 2.50 3.91
N ASP A 69 1.05 1.38 3.40
CA ASP A 69 1.81 0.41 2.63
C ASP A 69 0.90 -0.31 1.63
N HIS A 70 1.46 -1.05 0.68
CA HIS A 70 0.72 -1.69 -0.40
C HIS A 70 0.14 -3.04 -0.02
N LEU A 71 -1.03 -3.34 -0.58
CA LEU A 71 -1.67 -4.65 -0.52
C LEU A 71 -1.06 -5.59 -1.56
N CYS A 72 0.14 -6.03 -1.30
CA CYS A 72 0.93 -6.83 -2.23
C CYS A 72 1.79 -7.86 -1.50
N TRP A 73 2.41 -8.74 -2.27
CA TRP A 73 3.59 -9.46 -1.83
C TRP A 73 4.78 -9.08 -2.71
N GLY A 74 5.93 -8.87 -2.11
CA GLY A 74 7.17 -8.47 -2.77
C GLY A 74 8.37 -9.21 -2.19
N ALA A 75 8.16 -10.07 -1.19
CA ALA A 75 9.21 -10.85 -0.56
C ALA A 75 8.71 -12.25 -0.18
N ILE A 76 9.60 -13.24 -0.27
CA ILE A 76 9.42 -14.60 0.23
C ILE A 76 10.78 -15.17 0.64
N GLY A 77 10.93 -15.59 1.90
CA GLY A 77 12.22 -15.95 2.47
C GLY A 77 13.24 -14.81 2.34
N GLU A 78 14.41 -15.13 1.77
CA GLU A 78 15.45 -14.14 1.50
C GLU A 78 15.32 -13.45 0.12
N LEU A 79 14.33 -13.83 -0.67
CA LEU A 79 14.09 -13.26 -1.99
C LEU A 79 13.22 -12.01 -1.87
N HIS A 80 13.78 -10.87 -2.26
CA HIS A 80 13.06 -9.62 -2.40
C HIS A 80 12.87 -9.31 -3.89
N LEU A 81 11.64 -9.05 -4.29
CA LEU A 81 11.29 -8.66 -5.65
C LEU A 81 11.25 -7.13 -5.73
N ASN A 82 11.69 -6.58 -6.86
CA ASN A 82 11.56 -5.15 -7.12
C ASN A 82 10.21 -4.87 -7.80
N ASP A 83 9.15 -5.46 -7.28
CA ASP A 83 7.81 -5.35 -7.82
C ASP A 83 6.75 -5.56 -6.72
N LEU A 84 5.57 -5.00 -6.92
CA LEU A 84 4.42 -5.11 -6.04
C LEU A 84 3.44 -6.11 -6.67
N LEU A 85 3.56 -7.38 -6.31
CA LEU A 85 2.76 -8.44 -6.92
C LEU A 85 1.37 -8.53 -6.28
N PRO A 86 0.32 -8.72 -7.10
CA PRO A 86 -1.05 -8.89 -6.62
C PRO A 86 -1.22 -10.19 -5.84
N LEU A 87 -2.30 -10.27 -5.08
CA LEU A 87 -2.63 -11.42 -4.24
C LEU A 87 -3.71 -12.30 -4.89
N PRO A 88 -3.73 -13.61 -4.60
CA PRO A 88 -4.92 -14.41 -4.85
C PRO A 88 -6.04 -13.94 -3.92
N CYS A 89 -7.17 -13.50 -4.49
CA CYS A 89 -8.31 -13.04 -3.70
C CYS A 89 -9.11 -14.23 -3.15
N THR A 90 -8.58 -14.86 -2.10
CA THR A 90 -9.16 -16.00 -1.38
C THR A 90 -9.38 -15.65 0.09
N GLU A 91 -10.26 -16.39 0.79
CA GLU A 91 -10.46 -16.23 2.24
C GLU A 91 -9.17 -16.52 3.03
N GLU A 92 -8.34 -17.45 2.56
CA GLU A 92 -7.07 -17.77 3.19
C GLU A 92 -6.09 -16.59 3.10
N ALA A 93 -5.90 -16.03 1.90
CA ALA A 93 -5.06 -14.86 1.70
C ALA A 93 -5.60 -13.64 2.48
N LEU A 94 -6.92 -13.45 2.51
CA LEU A 94 -7.55 -12.39 3.28
C LEU A 94 -7.26 -12.54 4.78
N ALA A 95 -7.31 -13.75 5.31
CA ALA A 95 -6.98 -14.01 6.71
C ALA A 95 -5.51 -13.71 7.03
N VAL A 96 -4.57 -14.08 6.15
CA VAL A 96 -3.14 -13.76 6.29
C VAL A 96 -2.92 -12.26 6.30
N VAL A 97 -3.45 -11.55 5.31
CA VAL A 97 -3.33 -10.08 5.22
C VAL A 97 -3.91 -9.41 6.47
N CYS A 98 -5.09 -9.83 6.91
CA CYS A 98 -5.69 -9.25 8.12
C CYS A 98 -4.80 -9.45 9.35
N ALA A 99 -4.24 -10.65 9.55
CA ALA A 99 -3.33 -10.91 10.65
C ALA A 99 -2.08 -10.03 10.60
N HIS A 100 -1.50 -9.83 9.41
CA HIS A 100 -0.34 -8.97 9.21
C HIS A 100 -0.66 -7.48 9.47
N VAL A 101 -1.78 -6.99 8.95
CA VAL A 101 -2.23 -5.61 9.20
C VAL A 101 -2.46 -5.36 10.68
N GLU A 102 -3.09 -6.30 11.39
CA GLU A 102 -3.28 -6.22 12.84
C GLU A 102 -1.94 -6.22 13.57
N GLU A 103 -1.01 -7.13 13.24
CA GLU A 103 0.34 -7.16 13.83
C GLU A 103 1.07 -5.83 13.64
N VAL A 104 1.04 -5.27 12.42
CA VAL A 104 1.69 -3.99 12.11
C VAL A 104 1.05 -2.85 12.91
N GLN A 105 -0.29 -2.76 12.95
CA GLN A 105 -1.00 -1.72 13.71
C GLN A 105 -0.69 -1.81 15.21
N ASP A 106 -0.71 -3.02 15.78
CA ASP A 106 -0.38 -3.26 17.18
C ASP A 106 1.06 -2.88 17.50
N PHE A 107 2.02 -3.28 16.64
CA PHE A 107 3.43 -2.96 16.83
C PHE A 107 3.73 -1.47 16.73
N LEU A 108 3.10 -0.78 15.77
CA LEU A 108 3.28 0.67 15.56
C LEU A 108 2.46 1.49 16.58
N GLY A 109 1.42 0.92 17.17
CA GLY A 109 0.49 1.58 18.07
C GLY A 109 -0.39 2.62 17.38
N ARG A 110 -0.70 2.41 16.10
CA ARG A 110 -1.51 3.31 15.29
C ARG A 110 -2.17 2.60 14.12
N GLN A 111 -3.24 3.19 13.59
CA GLN A 111 -3.83 2.79 12.32
C GLN A 111 -2.82 3.02 11.18
N ILE A 112 -2.80 2.09 10.21
CA ILE A 112 -2.16 2.27 8.91
C ILE A 112 -3.23 2.32 7.82
N LEU A 113 -2.85 2.82 6.64
CA LEU A 113 -3.65 2.69 5.43
C LEU A 113 -3.06 1.60 4.54
N VAL A 114 -3.92 0.92 3.81
CA VAL A 114 -3.53 -0.12 2.85
C VAL A 114 -3.95 0.31 1.45
N GLU A 115 -3.04 0.18 0.48
CA GLU A 115 -3.25 0.61 -0.89
C GLU A 115 -3.49 -0.56 -1.84
N ASN A 116 -4.47 -0.43 -2.74
CA ASN A 116 -4.69 -1.34 -3.84
C ASN A 116 -3.62 -1.17 -4.93
N VAL A 117 -3.06 -2.29 -5.41
CA VAL A 117 -1.99 -2.29 -6.43
C VAL A 117 -2.54 -2.49 -7.84
N SER A 118 -1.76 -2.08 -8.85
CA SER A 118 -2.03 -2.43 -10.25
C SER A 118 -1.74 -3.91 -10.48
N SER A 119 -2.54 -4.57 -11.32
CA SER A 119 -2.45 -6.01 -11.56
C SER A 119 -2.27 -6.35 -13.04
N TYR A 120 -1.31 -7.26 -13.31
CA TYR A 120 -0.95 -7.75 -14.63
C TYR A 120 -1.22 -9.25 -14.79
N LEU A 121 -1.62 -9.90 -13.70
CA LEU A 121 -1.93 -11.33 -13.67
C LEU A 121 -3.13 -11.59 -12.75
N GLN A 122 -3.81 -12.68 -12.98
CA GLN A 122 -4.90 -13.16 -12.15
C GLN A 122 -4.60 -14.59 -11.68
N PHE A 123 -5.02 -14.90 -10.46
CA PHE A 123 -4.90 -16.24 -9.91
C PHE A 123 -6.18 -17.03 -10.17
N SER A 124 -6.05 -18.25 -10.70
CA SER A 124 -7.19 -19.14 -10.97
C SER A 124 -7.99 -19.51 -9.72
N ASP A 125 -7.33 -19.46 -8.57
CA ASP A 125 -7.90 -19.86 -7.28
C ASP A 125 -8.64 -18.72 -6.59
N SER A 126 -8.59 -17.49 -7.15
CA SER A 126 -9.36 -16.35 -6.63
C SER A 126 -10.86 -16.67 -6.64
N CYS A 127 -11.50 -16.56 -5.49
CA CYS A 127 -12.92 -16.87 -5.29
C CYS A 127 -13.79 -15.63 -4.98
N MET A 128 -13.16 -14.47 -4.84
CA MET A 128 -13.84 -13.17 -4.65
C MET A 128 -13.22 -12.10 -5.54
N ALA A 129 -13.92 -11.00 -5.72
CA ALA A 129 -13.40 -9.86 -6.45
C ALA A 129 -12.39 -9.07 -5.57
N GLU A 130 -11.41 -8.43 -6.22
CA GLU A 130 -10.38 -7.65 -5.49
C GLU A 130 -11.00 -6.54 -4.62
N TRP A 131 -12.04 -5.86 -5.10
CA TRP A 131 -12.72 -4.82 -4.31
C TRP A 131 -13.40 -5.36 -3.05
N ASP A 132 -13.92 -6.59 -3.09
CA ASP A 132 -14.49 -7.26 -1.92
C ASP A 132 -13.37 -7.68 -0.95
N PHE A 133 -12.21 -8.08 -1.48
CA PHE A 133 -11.02 -8.39 -0.70
C PHE A 133 -10.50 -7.13 0.03
N VAL A 134 -10.29 -6.03 -0.68
CA VAL A 134 -9.81 -4.75 -0.11
C VAL A 134 -10.78 -4.21 0.94
N ALA A 135 -12.10 -4.22 0.64
CA ALA A 135 -13.11 -3.83 1.60
C ALA A 135 -13.10 -4.73 2.85
N GLY A 136 -12.92 -6.05 2.65
CA GLY A 136 -12.84 -7.03 3.72
C GLY A 136 -11.62 -6.83 4.63
N VAL A 137 -10.46 -6.44 4.09
CA VAL A 137 -9.28 -6.06 4.90
C VAL A 137 -9.62 -4.87 5.80
N ALA A 138 -10.17 -3.80 5.24
CA ALA A 138 -10.51 -2.60 6.00
C ALA A 138 -11.59 -2.88 7.07
N GLU A 139 -12.61 -3.68 6.75
CA GLU A 139 -13.68 -4.03 7.68
C GLU A 139 -13.19 -4.89 8.86
N ARG A 140 -12.33 -5.89 8.59
CA ARG A 140 -11.86 -6.84 9.61
C ARG A 140 -10.80 -6.24 10.53
N THR A 141 -9.91 -5.40 10.00
CA THR A 141 -8.74 -4.88 10.75
C THR A 141 -8.91 -3.45 11.25
N GLY A 142 -9.91 -2.74 10.74
CA GLY A 142 -10.08 -1.31 11.03
C GLY A 142 -8.98 -0.43 10.44
N CYS A 143 -8.16 -0.92 9.49
CA CYS A 143 -7.22 -0.07 8.76
C CYS A 143 -7.97 0.92 7.86
N GLY A 144 -7.32 2.02 7.50
CA GLY A 144 -7.80 2.88 6.44
C GLY A 144 -7.35 2.38 5.06
N LEU A 145 -7.77 3.09 4.02
CA LEU A 145 -7.39 2.81 2.64
C LEU A 145 -6.75 4.03 1.99
N VAL A 146 -5.67 3.78 1.28
CA VAL A 146 -5.22 4.62 0.15
C VAL A 146 -5.91 4.05 -1.09
N LEU A 147 -6.73 4.85 -1.74
CA LEU A 147 -7.43 4.43 -2.95
C LEU A 147 -6.68 4.96 -4.18
N ASP A 148 -5.90 4.10 -4.82
CA ASP A 148 -5.24 4.45 -6.08
C ASP A 148 -6.19 4.19 -7.25
N VAL A 149 -6.65 5.30 -7.86
CA VAL A 149 -7.60 5.27 -8.98
C VAL A 149 -6.92 4.85 -10.28
N ASN A 150 -5.62 5.15 -10.44
CA ASN A 150 -4.86 4.70 -11.60
C ASN A 150 -4.68 3.18 -11.58
N ASN A 151 -4.35 2.60 -10.41
CA ASN A 151 -4.22 1.15 -10.24
C ASN A 151 -5.51 0.41 -10.53
N ILE A 152 -6.66 0.97 -10.10
CA ILE A 152 -7.99 0.44 -10.46
C ILE A 152 -8.18 0.48 -11.97
N TYR A 153 -7.85 1.60 -12.62
CA TYR A 153 -8.02 1.75 -14.06
C TYR A 153 -7.14 0.79 -14.87
N VAL A 154 -5.85 0.70 -14.52
CA VAL A 154 -4.90 -0.22 -15.14
C VAL A 154 -5.38 -1.66 -15.01
N SER A 155 -5.75 -2.08 -13.79
CA SER A 155 -6.28 -3.42 -13.53
C SER A 155 -7.59 -3.69 -14.28
N ALA A 156 -8.49 -2.70 -14.36
CA ALA A 156 -9.75 -2.83 -15.05
C ALA A 156 -9.59 -3.08 -16.56
N ILE A 157 -8.66 -2.36 -17.20
CA ILE A 157 -8.36 -2.56 -18.61
C ILE A 157 -7.67 -3.90 -18.84
N ASN A 158 -6.70 -4.26 -18.00
CA ASN A 158 -5.94 -5.49 -18.15
C ASN A 158 -6.79 -6.75 -17.95
N HIS A 159 -7.80 -6.68 -17.07
CA HIS A 159 -8.61 -7.85 -16.70
C HIS A 159 -10.07 -7.78 -17.18
N GLY A 160 -10.49 -6.67 -17.80
CA GLY A 160 -11.80 -6.57 -18.45
C GLY A 160 -12.99 -6.39 -17.48
N PHE A 161 -12.81 -5.67 -16.37
CA PHE A 161 -13.92 -5.34 -15.47
C PHE A 161 -14.27 -3.84 -15.50
N ASP A 162 -15.44 -3.47 -14.98
CA ASP A 162 -15.88 -2.08 -14.86
C ASP A 162 -15.21 -1.38 -13.66
N PRO A 163 -14.32 -0.38 -13.87
CA PRO A 163 -13.65 0.32 -12.77
C PRO A 163 -14.63 1.05 -11.84
N LEU A 164 -15.80 1.48 -12.34
CA LEU A 164 -16.83 2.12 -11.51
C LEU A 164 -17.47 1.12 -10.53
N ARG A 165 -17.49 -0.18 -10.88
CA ARG A 165 -17.95 -1.22 -9.95
C ARG A 165 -16.98 -1.33 -8.76
N TYR A 166 -15.68 -1.31 -9.01
CA TYR A 166 -14.66 -1.28 -7.97
C TYR A 166 -14.87 -0.09 -7.03
N LEU A 167 -14.90 1.12 -7.59
CA LEU A 167 -15.08 2.36 -6.81
C LEU A 167 -16.35 2.36 -5.94
N ARG A 168 -17.45 1.79 -6.43
CA ARG A 168 -18.72 1.72 -5.68
C ARG A 168 -18.72 0.69 -4.57
N ALA A 169 -17.87 -0.33 -4.66
CA ALA A 169 -17.77 -1.39 -3.66
C ALA A 169 -16.88 -0.99 -2.47
N ILE A 170 -15.95 -0.05 -2.66
CA ILE A 170 -15.10 0.43 -1.58
C ILE A 170 -15.90 1.31 -0.60
N PRO A 171 -15.86 1.03 0.72
CA PRO A 171 -16.54 1.85 1.71
C PRO A 171 -15.89 3.24 1.80
N PRO A 172 -16.60 4.32 1.48
CA PRO A 172 -16.01 5.67 1.46
C PRO A 172 -15.45 6.12 2.81
N SER A 173 -15.98 5.59 3.91
CA SER A 173 -15.52 5.91 5.26
C SER A 173 -14.13 5.32 5.59
N ALA A 174 -13.69 4.30 4.85
CA ALA A 174 -12.35 3.72 5.01
C ALA A 174 -11.29 4.49 4.21
N VAL A 175 -11.68 5.20 3.14
CA VAL A 175 -10.74 5.94 2.28
C VAL A 175 -10.30 7.22 2.98
N GLN A 176 -8.99 7.34 3.24
CA GLN A 176 -8.40 8.50 3.90
C GLN A 176 -7.41 9.24 3.00
N GLU A 177 -6.91 8.58 1.96
CA GLU A 177 -6.00 9.13 0.97
C GLU A 177 -6.36 8.61 -0.42
N ILE A 178 -6.09 9.40 -1.46
CA ILE A 178 -6.34 9.02 -2.86
C ILE A 178 -5.07 9.27 -3.65
N HIS A 179 -4.62 8.24 -4.38
CA HIS A 179 -3.56 8.38 -5.36
C HIS A 179 -4.14 8.53 -6.77
N LEU A 180 -3.51 9.42 -7.54
CA LEU A 180 -3.78 9.66 -8.96
C LEU A 180 -2.44 9.68 -9.68
N ALA A 181 -2.27 8.81 -10.64
CA ALA A 181 -1.06 8.67 -11.42
C ALA A 181 -1.39 8.50 -12.90
N GLY A 182 -0.38 8.25 -13.72
CA GLY A 182 -0.52 7.90 -15.12
C GLY A 182 0.03 6.52 -15.42
N PHE A 183 -0.24 6.05 -16.63
CA PHE A 183 0.15 4.73 -17.13
C PHE A 183 0.70 4.84 -18.54
N ASP A 184 1.46 3.83 -18.98
CA ASP A 184 1.90 3.66 -20.35
C ASP A 184 1.20 2.48 -21.02
N GLN A 185 1.01 2.58 -22.34
CA GLN A 185 0.52 1.47 -23.15
C GLN A 185 1.68 0.53 -23.47
N GLY A 186 1.70 -0.63 -22.83
CA GLY A 186 2.60 -1.72 -23.19
C GLY A 186 2.12 -2.50 -24.42
N GLU A 187 2.90 -3.48 -24.83
CA GLU A 187 2.57 -4.33 -25.99
C GLU A 187 1.32 -5.18 -25.76
N PHE A 188 1.11 -5.67 -24.54
CA PHE A 188 0.03 -6.62 -24.20
C PHE A 188 -0.93 -6.11 -23.13
N CYS A 189 -0.55 -5.10 -22.35
CA CYS A 189 -1.32 -4.58 -21.23
C CYS A 189 -1.00 -3.10 -20.97
N LEU A 190 -1.82 -2.42 -20.17
CA LEU A 190 -1.43 -1.16 -19.58
C LEU A 190 -0.41 -1.42 -18.46
N ILE A 191 0.57 -0.54 -18.36
CA ILE A 191 1.62 -0.60 -17.33
C ILE A 191 1.51 0.66 -16.49
N ASP A 192 1.35 0.47 -15.19
CA ASP A 192 1.45 1.56 -14.24
C ASP A 192 2.90 2.07 -14.19
N THR A 193 3.09 3.32 -14.57
CA THR A 193 4.39 3.98 -14.58
C THR A 193 4.43 5.18 -13.66
N HIS A 194 3.33 5.48 -12.99
CA HIS A 194 3.15 6.72 -12.22
C HIS A 194 3.55 7.96 -13.03
N GLY A 195 3.41 7.89 -14.36
CA GLY A 195 3.72 8.94 -15.32
C GLY A 195 2.71 10.09 -15.32
N LYS A 196 2.83 10.96 -16.35
CA LYS A 196 1.92 12.10 -16.52
C LYS A 196 0.72 11.73 -17.38
#